data_5d4aecdc758c30355dd67a227f7da1f4
#
_entry.id   5d4aecdc758c30355dd67a227f7da1f4
#
_cell.length_a   1.000
_cell.length_b   1.000
_cell.length_c   1.000
_cell.angle_alpha   90.00
_cell.angle_beta   90.00
_cell.angle_gamma   90.00
#
_symmetry.space_group_name_H-M   'P 1'
#
loop_
_entity.id
_entity.type
_entity.pdbx_description
1 polymer ?
#
loop_
_entity_poly.entity_id
_entity_poly.type
_entity_poly.pdbx_seq_one_letter_code
_entity_poly.pdbx_strand_id
1 'polypeptide(L)'
;WQSVYPYLENGDLDEVMDRKAENGDKTAEEYKAYYETGYKTDVEKITIDGENGIMEFTKNGVAAKGTYEYKGYQIYDYESGSRGVRYFFEKTDGDDAAPKYVQFSDHGIAPGAAEHFHIYAGNDSFDALSEEMENWPTYYQAEMTGEEIREDMLEHEEKEYDEHVWLSLKNAEIICQSIADTLGEIDPENKDTYEANVAAYIEELAGLDVQ
;
A
#
# COMPACT_ATOMS: atom_id res chain seq x y z
N TRP A 1 1.26 6.65 14.54
CA TRP A 1 0.53 6.78 13.29
C TRP A 1 -0.59 7.80 13.45
N GLN A 2 -0.86 8.59 12.43
CA GLN A 2 -1.89 9.63 12.40
C GLN A 2 -2.91 9.36 11.31
N SER A 3 -4.18 9.71 11.56
CA SER A 3 -5.26 9.58 10.59
C SER A 3 -5.05 10.55 9.42
N VAL A 4 -5.29 10.07 8.20
CA VAL A 4 -5.30 10.91 7.00
C VAL A 4 -6.59 11.74 6.86
N TYR A 5 -7.65 11.36 7.58
CA TYR A 5 -8.98 11.96 7.43
C TYR A 5 -9.01 13.48 7.63
N PRO A 6 -8.32 14.09 8.65
CA PRO A 6 -8.28 15.54 8.79
C PRO A 6 -7.66 16.29 7.60
N TYR A 7 -6.70 15.68 6.91
CA TYR A 7 -6.05 16.28 5.73
C TYR A 7 -6.98 16.28 4.50
N LEU A 8 -7.87 15.29 4.41
CA LEU A 8 -8.92 15.28 3.40
C LEU A 8 -9.98 16.36 3.68
N GLU A 9 -10.42 16.49 4.95
CA GLU A 9 -11.43 17.45 5.36
C GLU A 9 -10.98 18.91 5.18
N ASN A 10 -9.71 19.22 5.45
CA ASN A 10 -9.17 20.58 5.35
C ASN A 10 -8.74 20.98 3.93
N GLY A 11 -8.75 20.04 2.98
CA GLY A 11 -8.43 20.28 1.58
C GLY A 11 -6.96 20.07 1.18
N ASP A 12 -6.10 19.61 2.09
CA ASP A 12 -4.69 19.32 1.77
C ASP A 12 -4.54 18.25 0.67
N LEU A 13 -5.55 17.39 0.51
CA LEU A 13 -5.59 16.30 -0.48
C LEU A 13 -6.42 16.60 -1.73
N ASP A 14 -6.88 17.85 -1.93
CA ASP A 14 -7.74 18.18 -3.08
C ASP A 14 -7.01 17.93 -4.42
N GLU A 15 -5.70 18.20 -4.51
CA GLU A 15 -4.87 17.91 -5.69
C GLU A 15 -4.84 16.40 -6.05
N VAL A 16 -4.87 15.52 -5.04
CA VAL A 16 -4.97 14.07 -5.27
C VAL A 16 -6.31 13.72 -5.91
N MET A 17 -7.40 14.34 -5.45
CA MET A 17 -8.74 14.11 -6.01
C MET A 17 -8.84 14.63 -7.45
N ASP A 18 -8.22 15.78 -7.75
CA ASP A 18 -8.12 16.30 -9.11
C ASP A 18 -7.34 15.33 -10.03
N ARG A 19 -6.21 14.80 -9.58
CA ARG A 19 -5.42 13.82 -10.33
C ARG A 19 -6.18 12.52 -10.58
N LYS A 20 -6.91 12.02 -9.59
CA LYS A 20 -7.78 10.85 -9.74
C LYS A 20 -8.88 11.09 -10.77
N ALA A 21 -9.46 12.29 -10.81
CA ALA A 21 -10.47 12.65 -11.79
C ALA A 21 -9.92 12.72 -13.22
N GLU A 22 -8.65 13.11 -13.40
CA GLU A 22 -7.99 13.11 -14.72
C GLU A 22 -7.81 11.69 -15.29
N ASN A 23 -7.59 10.70 -14.42
CA ASN A 23 -7.25 9.33 -14.81
C ASN A 23 -8.41 8.34 -14.67
N GLY A 24 -9.45 8.69 -13.92
CA GLY A 24 -10.56 7.82 -13.52
C GLY A 24 -11.90 8.12 -14.19
N ASP A 25 -12.96 7.62 -13.57
CA ASP A 25 -14.33 7.64 -14.07
C ASP A 25 -15.28 8.58 -13.30
N LYS A 26 -14.76 9.32 -12.30
CA LYS A 26 -15.50 10.23 -11.41
C LYS A 26 -14.93 11.63 -11.47
N THR A 27 -15.75 12.61 -11.06
CA THR A 27 -15.28 13.97 -10.81
C THR A 27 -14.44 14.04 -9.53
N ALA A 28 -13.67 15.12 -9.34
CA ALA A 28 -12.90 15.33 -8.11
C ALA A 28 -13.80 15.37 -6.86
N GLU A 29 -14.98 15.98 -6.96
CA GLU A 29 -15.96 16.01 -5.86
C GLU A 29 -16.50 14.61 -5.54
N GLU A 30 -16.77 13.78 -6.54
CA GLU A 30 -17.22 12.40 -6.34
C GLU A 30 -16.13 11.53 -5.74
N TYR A 31 -14.86 11.71 -6.15
CA TYR A 31 -13.73 11.06 -5.50
C TYR A 31 -13.58 11.52 -4.05
N LYS A 32 -13.65 12.84 -3.78
CA LYS A 32 -13.58 13.37 -2.42
C LYS A 32 -14.65 12.75 -1.52
N ALA A 33 -15.90 12.69 -1.97
CA ALA A 33 -17.01 12.09 -1.22
C ALA A 33 -16.79 10.58 -0.96
N TYR A 34 -16.22 9.86 -1.93
CA TYR A 34 -15.85 8.46 -1.77
C TYR A 34 -14.77 8.28 -0.70
N TYR A 35 -13.70 9.08 -0.74
CA TYR A 35 -12.62 9.04 0.23
C TYR A 35 -13.05 9.57 1.61
N GLU A 36 -13.97 10.55 1.68
CA GLU A 36 -14.57 10.98 2.96
C GLU A 36 -15.29 9.82 3.65
N THR A 37 -15.99 8.97 2.90
CA THR A 37 -16.61 7.76 3.45
C THR A 37 -15.55 6.75 3.86
N GLY A 38 -14.56 6.50 2.99
CA GLY A 38 -13.50 5.52 3.21
C GLY A 38 -12.62 5.84 4.42
N TYR A 39 -12.15 7.06 4.53
CA TYR A 39 -11.20 7.48 5.56
C TYR A 39 -11.83 7.87 6.89
N LYS A 40 -13.16 8.04 6.93
CA LYS A 40 -13.87 8.55 8.11
C LYS A 40 -13.54 7.75 9.36
N THR A 41 -13.07 8.46 10.39
CA THR A 41 -12.74 7.88 11.68
C THR A 41 -12.79 8.94 12.78
N ASP A 42 -13.03 8.51 14.01
CA ASP A 42 -12.89 9.30 15.23
C ASP A 42 -11.58 8.99 16.00
N VAL A 43 -10.75 8.09 15.45
CA VAL A 43 -9.42 7.78 15.98
C VAL A 43 -8.38 8.66 15.31
N GLU A 44 -7.86 9.63 16.06
CA GLU A 44 -6.90 10.62 15.57
C GLU A 44 -5.49 10.03 15.38
N LYS A 45 -5.13 9.12 16.31
CA LYS A 45 -3.78 8.57 16.42
C LYS A 45 -3.80 7.12 16.88
N ILE A 46 -2.86 6.33 16.35
CA ILE A 46 -2.59 4.96 16.81
C ILE A 46 -1.10 4.86 17.14
N THR A 47 -0.80 4.33 18.34
CA THR A 47 0.56 3.97 18.73
C THR A 47 0.66 2.46 18.82
N ILE A 48 1.65 1.87 18.15
CA ILE A 48 1.84 0.41 18.07
C ILE A 48 3.21 0.07 18.65
N ASP A 49 3.22 -0.79 19.68
CA ASP A 49 4.39 -1.44 20.24
C ASP A 49 4.34 -2.93 19.84
N GLY A 50 4.90 -3.24 18.69
CA GLY A 50 4.86 -4.59 18.12
C GLY A 50 5.62 -5.63 18.94
N GLU A 51 6.65 -5.23 19.71
CA GLU A 51 7.42 -6.14 20.56
C GLU A 51 6.57 -6.65 21.73
N ASN A 52 5.74 -5.80 22.30
CA ASN A 52 4.89 -6.12 23.45
C ASN A 52 3.44 -6.43 23.06
N GLY A 53 3.09 -6.36 21.75
CA GLY A 53 1.73 -6.58 21.27
C GLY A 53 0.73 -5.54 21.75
N ILE A 54 1.17 -4.29 21.93
CA ILE A 54 0.33 -3.22 22.49
C ILE A 54 -0.10 -2.26 21.38
N MET A 55 -1.39 -1.90 21.37
CA MET A 55 -1.94 -0.83 20.55
C MET A 55 -2.68 0.17 21.44
N GLU A 56 -2.46 1.45 21.18
CA GLU A 56 -3.13 2.56 21.84
C GLU A 56 -3.85 3.42 20.81
N PHE A 57 -5.14 3.65 21.01
CA PHE A 57 -6.02 4.40 20.13
C PHE A 57 -6.42 5.71 20.81
N THR A 58 -6.15 6.84 20.18
CA THR A 58 -6.51 8.16 20.70
C THR A 58 -7.76 8.67 19.99
N LYS A 59 -8.81 8.97 20.73
CA LYS A 59 -10.08 9.58 20.29
C LYS A 59 -10.36 10.84 21.07
N ASN A 60 -10.56 11.97 20.41
CA ASN A 60 -10.82 13.27 21.10
C ASN A 60 -9.79 13.56 22.20
N GLY A 61 -8.51 13.27 21.94
CA GLY A 61 -7.42 13.45 22.87
C GLY A 61 -7.40 12.44 24.04
N VAL A 62 -8.28 11.44 24.07
CA VAL A 62 -8.32 10.39 25.12
C VAL A 62 -7.77 9.10 24.54
N ALA A 63 -6.70 8.60 25.14
CA ALA A 63 -6.08 7.34 24.75
C ALA A 63 -6.74 6.14 25.44
N ALA A 64 -6.92 5.05 24.68
CA ALA A 64 -7.34 3.75 25.19
C ALA A 64 -6.37 2.68 24.69
N LYS A 65 -5.82 1.88 25.60
CA LYS A 65 -4.74 0.94 25.36
C LYS A 65 -5.19 -0.49 25.53
N GLY A 66 -4.78 -1.36 24.61
CA GLY A 66 -5.00 -2.80 24.72
C GLY A 66 -3.77 -3.61 24.40
N THR A 67 -3.71 -4.82 24.95
CA THR A 67 -2.76 -5.87 24.55
C THR A 67 -3.48 -6.79 23.58
N TYR A 68 -2.82 -7.09 22.46
CA TYR A 68 -3.42 -7.82 21.33
C TYR A 68 -2.62 -9.05 20.99
N GLU A 69 -3.32 -10.10 20.60
CA GLU A 69 -2.75 -11.35 20.11
C GLU A 69 -3.13 -11.55 18.63
N TYR A 70 -2.15 -11.92 17.81
CA TYR A 70 -2.36 -12.25 16.41
C TYR A 70 -3.20 -13.51 16.25
N LYS A 71 -4.23 -13.46 15.39
CA LYS A 71 -5.21 -14.55 15.16
C LYS A 71 -5.19 -15.10 13.74
N GLY A 72 -4.23 -14.71 12.92
CA GLY A 72 -4.13 -15.14 11.54
C GLY A 72 -4.50 -14.06 10.55
N TYR A 73 -4.74 -14.45 9.31
CA TYR A 73 -5.07 -13.54 8.22
C TYR A 73 -6.11 -14.15 7.28
N GLN A 74 -6.74 -13.29 6.48
CA GLN A 74 -7.63 -13.70 5.40
C GLN A 74 -7.25 -12.96 4.12
N ILE A 75 -7.29 -13.68 3.00
CA ILE A 75 -7.10 -13.11 1.66
C ILE A 75 -8.47 -12.85 1.06
N TYR A 76 -8.64 -11.68 0.45
CA TYR A 76 -9.85 -11.24 -0.24
C TYR A 76 -9.55 -11.13 -1.72
N ASP A 77 -10.42 -11.69 -2.55
CA ASP A 77 -10.42 -11.50 -3.99
C ASP A 77 -11.54 -10.49 -4.31
N TYR A 78 -11.15 -9.33 -4.85
CA TYR A 78 -12.10 -8.26 -5.18
C TYR A 78 -12.67 -8.43 -6.58
N GLU A 79 -13.86 -7.87 -6.83
CA GLU A 79 -14.51 -7.89 -8.15
C GLU A 79 -13.64 -7.21 -9.24
N SER A 80 -12.78 -6.28 -8.87
CA SER A 80 -11.78 -5.65 -9.75
C SER A 80 -10.72 -6.62 -10.27
N GLY A 81 -10.60 -7.83 -9.68
CA GLY A 81 -9.54 -8.81 -9.96
C GLY A 81 -8.29 -8.61 -9.09
N SER A 82 -8.22 -7.57 -8.29
CA SER A 82 -7.15 -7.38 -7.31
C SER A 82 -7.36 -8.25 -6.07
N ARG A 83 -6.31 -8.44 -5.29
CA ARG A 83 -6.32 -9.20 -4.03
C ARG A 83 -5.86 -8.33 -2.89
N GLY A 84 -6.48 -8.49 -1.74
CA GLY A 84 -6.06 -7.88 -0.49
C GLY A 84 -5.87 -8.91 0.61
N VAL A 85 -5.16 -8.53 1.65
CA VAL A 85 -5.00 -9.34 2.86
C VAL A 85 -5.33 -8.49 4.08
N ARG A 86 -6.03 -9.10 5.05
CA ARG A 86 -6.23 -8.49 6.36
C ARG A 86 -5.67 -9.40 7.44
N TYR A 87 -4.86 -8.84 8.33
CA TYR A 87 -4.24 -9.51 9.47
C TYR A 87 -5.06 -9.23 10.72
N PHE A 88 -5.39 -10.26 11.48
CA PHE A 88 -6.36 -10.24 12.58
C PHE A 88 -5.67 -10.22 13.94
N PHE A 89 -6.11 -9.31 14.80
CA PHE A 89 -5.63 -9.17 16.18
C PHE A 89 -6.82 -9.06 17.14
N GLU A 90 -6.80 -9.83 18.23
CA GLU A 90 -7.82 -9.81 19.27
C GLU A 90 -7.22 -9.27 20.57
N LYS A 91 -7.95 -8.33 21.20
CA LYS A 91 -7.57 -7.80 22.51
C LYS A 91 -7.69 -8.87 23.58
N THR A 92 -6.60 -9.09 24.33
CA THR A 92 -6.53 -10.04 25.44
C THR A 92 -6.56 -9.36 26.80
N ASP A 93 -6.16 -8.07 26.88
CA ASP A 93 -6.14 -7.27 28.10
C ASP A 93 -6.17 -5.76 27.77
N GLY A 94 -6.41 -4.92 28.77
CA GLY A 94 -6.34 -3.46 28.67
C GLY A 94 -7.68 -2.76 28.85
N ASP A 95 -7.78 -1.52 28.35
CA ASP A 95 -8.92 -0.64 28.57
C ASP A 95 -10.18 -1.15 27.83
N ASP A 96 -11.33 -1.03 28.46
CA ASP A 96 -12.63 -1.37 27.84
C ASP A 96 -12.93 -0.52 26.60
N ALA A 97 -12.42 0.71 26.56
CA ALA A 97 -12.58 1.62 25.43
C ALA A 97 -11.71 1.28 24.23
N ALA A 98 -10.67 0.45 24.38
CA ALA A 98 -9.88 -0.05 23.26
C ALA A 98 -10.67 -1.12 22.50
N PRO A 99 -10.66 -1.12 21.13
CA PRO A 99 -11.43 -2.07 20.33
C PRO A 99 -11.02 -3.51 20.62
N LYS A 100 -12.01 -4.42 20.63
CA LYS A 100 -11.77 -5.84 20.91
C LYS A 100 -11.10 -6.55 19.73
N TYR A 101 -11.51 -6.22 18.50
CA TYR A 101 -11.02 -6.80 17.28
C TYR A 101 -10.39 -5.72 16.41
N VAL A 102 -9.25 -6.04 15.82
CA VAL A 102 -8.52 -5.18 14.90
C VAL A 102 -8.09 -5.98 13.69
N GLN A 103 -8.24 -5.41 12.51
CA GLN A 103 -7.68 -5.95 11.27
C GLN A 103 -6.84 -4.87 10.59
N PHE A 104 -5.65 -5.26 10.13
CA PHE A 104 -4.80 -4.41 9.31
C PHE A 104 -4.79 -4.89 7.87
N SER A 105 -4.89 -3.95 6.94
CA SER A 105 -4.57 -4.15 5.54
C SER A 105 -3.45 -3.19 5.15
N ASP A 106 -2.42 -3.72 4.51
CA ASP A 106 -1.21 -2.98 4.17
C ASP A 106 -0.85 -3.23 2.71
N HIS A 107 -0.30 -2.21 2.05
CA HIS A 107 0.12 -2.26 0.66
C HIS A 107 1.62 -2.56 0.49
N GLY A 108 2.42 -2.47 1.54
CA GLY A 108 3.87 -2.52 1.44
C GLY A 108 4.61 -3.18 2.61
N ILE A 109 4.13 -4.35 3.08
CA ILE A 109 4.66 -5.01 4.29
C ILE A 109 6.15 -5.40 4.17
N ALA A 110 6.64 -5.75 2.99
CA ALA A 110 8.01 -6.22 2.81
C ALA A 110 8.53 -5.93 1.39
N PRO A 111 9.83 -5.68 1.23
CA PRO A 111 10.91 -5.71 2.24
C PRO A 111 11.08 -4.40 3.02
N GLY A 112 10.29 -3.38 2.73
CA GLY A 112 10.37 -2.05 3.36
C GLY A 112 9.55 -1.92 4.65
N ALA A 113 9.58 -0.74 5.24
CA ALA A 113 8.64 -0.35 6.28
C ALA A 113 7.30 0.09 5.64
N ALA A 114 6.18 -0.14 6.33
CA ALA A 114 4.90 0.37 5.90
C ALA A 114 4.93 1.91 5.90
N GLU A 115 4.51 2.53 4.81
CA GLU A 115 4.36 3.98 4.70
C GLU A 115 3.00 4.42 5.22
N HIS A 116 1.97 3.65 4.90
CA HIS A 116 0.61 3.78 5.41
C HIS A 116 -0.07 2.40 5.53
N PHE A 117 -1.19 2.35 6.22
CA PHE A 117 -2.03 1.16 6.31
C PHE A 117 -3.50 1.53 6.50
N HIS A 118 -4.37 0.60 6.14
CA HIS A 118 -5.79 0.64 6.49
C HIS A 118 -6.04 -0.18 7.76
N ILE A 119 -6.94 0.30 8.63
CA ILE A 119 -7.30 -0.40 9.86
C ILE A 119 -8.82 -0.49 10.00
N TYR A 120 -9.28 -1.66 10.41
CA TYR A 120 -10.67 -1.94 10.76
C TYR A 120 -10.71 -2.33 12.23
N ALA A 121 -11.48 -1.62 13.02
CA ALA A 121 -11.51 -1.82 14.48
C ALA A 121 -12.94 -1.80 15.01
N GLY A 122 -13.26 -2.74 15.90
CA GLY A 122 -14.60 -2.87 16.45
C GLY A 122 -14.70 -3.85 17.61
N ASN A 123 -15.94 -4.07 18.12
CA ASN A 123 -16.18 -4.88 19.29
C ASN A 123 -17.04 -6.13 19.03
N ASP A 124 -17.61 -6.29 17.81
CA ASP A 124 -18.56 -7.36 17.52
C ASP A 124 -17.85 -8.67 17.17
N SER A 125 -17.21 -8.75 16.00
CA SER A 125 -16.47 -9.94 15.56
C SER A 125 -15.51 -9.61 14.41
N PHE A 126 -14.60 -10.53 14.08
CA PHE A 126 -13.79 -10.44 12.88
C PHE A 126 -14.63 -10.51 11.60
N ASP A 127 -15.69 -11.34 11.59
CA ASP A 127 -16.59 -11.47 10.43
C ASP A 127 -17.28 -10.13 10.13
N ALA A 128 -17.77 -9.43 11.17
CA ALA A 128 -18.39 -8.12 11.01
C ALA A 128 -17.41 -7.08 10.44
N LEU A 129 -16.14 -7.10 10.87
CA LEU A 129 -15.10 -6.23 10.30
C LEU A 129 -14.73 -6.63 8.87
N SER A 130 -14.81 -7.93 8.54
CA SER A 130 -14.50 -8.44 7.21
C SER A 130 -15.57 -8.10 6.18
N GLU A 131 -16.81 -7.87 6.61
CA GLU A 131 -17.92 -7.42 5.76
C GLU A 131 -17.86 -5.92 5.45
N GLU A 132 -17.06 -5.14 6.22
CA GLU A 132 -16.89 -3.71 5.99
C GLU A 132 -16.00 -3.45 4.77
N MET A 133 -16.55 -2.86 3.72
CA MET A 133 -15.88 -2.59 2.45
C MET A 133 -15.91 -1.11 2.06
N GLU A 134 -16.73 -0.30 2.72
CA GLU A 134 -16.91 1.12 2.35
C GLU A 134 -16.08 2.05 3.23
N ASN A 135 -15.82 1.67 4.50
CA ASN A 135 -15.03 2.46 5.43
C ASN A 135 -13.72 1.73 5.76
N TRP A 136 -12.62 2.33 5.35
CA TRP A 136 -11.25 1.81 5.48
C TRP A 136 -10.30 2.91 5.97
N PRO A 137 -10.44 3.34 7.26
CA PRO A 137 -9.60 4.37 7.84
C PRO A 137 -8.13 4.13 7.61
N THR A 138 -7.43 5.17 7.15
CA THR A 138 -6.05 5.11 6.70
C THR A 138 -5.16 5.94 7.61
N TYR A 139 -3.98 5.42 7.91
CA TYR A 139 -3.02 6.03 8.81
C TYR A 139 -1.64 6.09 8.17
N TYR A 140 -1.02 7.26 8.26
CA TYR A 140 0.33 7.55 7.85
C TYR A 140 1.25 7.68 9.07
N GLN A 141 2.57 7.68 8.85
CA GLN A 141 3.54 7.91 9.92
C GLN A 141 3.29 9.27 10.58
N ALA A 142 3.40 9.34 11.92
CA ALA A 142 2.99 10.50 12.70
C ALA A 142 3.83 11.77 12.45
N GLU A 143 5.02 11.61 11.87
CA GLU A 143 5.96 12.66 11.54
C GLU A 143 5.66 13.34 10.19
N MET A 144 4.89 12.69 9.32
CA MET A 144 4.58 13.20 7.98
C MET A 144 3.65 14.40 8.05
N THR A 145 3.97 15.42 7.28
CA THR A 145 3.12 16.59 7.05
C THR A 145 2.04 16.28 6.02
N GLY A 146 0.99 17.12 5.95
CA GLY A 146 -0.04 16.98 4.92
C GLY A 146 0.51 17.09 3.50
N GLU A 147 1.60 17.88 3.30
CA GLU A 147 2.29 17.99 2.01
C GLU A 147 2.99 16.68 1.63
N GLU A 148 3.72 16.07 2.56
CA GLU A 148 4.39 14.78 2.32
C GLU A 148 3.40 13.64 2.07
N ILE A 149 2.26 13.62 2.80
CA ILE A 149 1.18 12.66 2.56
C ILE A 149 0.55 12.85 1.18
N ARG A 150 0.32 14.11 0.78
CA ARG A 150 -0.20 14.43 -0.56
C ARG A 150 0.76 13.98 -1.66
N GLU A 151 2.06 14.25 -1.51
CA GLU A 151 3.10 13.86 -2.46
C GLU A 151 3.16 12.34 -2.60
N ASP A 152 3.16 11.59 -1.51
CA ASP A 152 3.11 10.14 -1.49
C ASP A 152 1.89 9.59 -2.26
N MET A 153 0.71 10.16 -1.98
CA MET A 153 -0.51 9.77 -2.70
C MET A 153 -0.47 10.08 -4.19
N LEU A 154 0.15 11.20 -4.60
CA LEU A 154 0.28 11.59 -6.01
C LEU A 154 1.26 10.66 -6.74
N GLU A 155 2.33 10.21 -6.10
CA GLU A 155 3.26 9.23 -6.66
C GLU A 155 2.55 7.90 -6.96
N HIS A 156 1.64 7.46 -6.10
CA HIS A 156 0.82 6.26 -6.33
C HIS A 156 -0.21 6.42 -7.47
N GLU A 157 -0.59 7.66 -7.82
CA GLU A 157 -1.48 7.95 -8.97
C GLU A 157 -0.72 8.15 -10.29
N GLU A 158 0.59 8.30 -10.27
CA GLU A 158 1.36 8.22 -11.48
C GLU A 158 1.21 6.82 -12.07
N LYS A 159 0.99 6.73 -13.39
CA LYS A 159 0.83 5.43 -14.05
C LYS A 159 1.98 4.53 -13.63
N GLU A 160 1.71 3.59 -12.76
CA GLU A 160 2.58 2.45 -12.60
C GLU A 160 2.69 1.80 -13.98
N TYR A 161 3.82 1.99 -14.63
CA TYR A 161 4.16 1.14 -15.75
C TYR A 161 4.20 -0.27 -15.19
N ASP A 162 3.44 -1.18 -15.80
CA ASP A 162 3.40 -2.58 -15.41
C ASP A 162 4.85 -3.07 -15.21
N GLU A 163 5.25 -3.21 -13.95
CA GLU A 163 6.59 -3.65 -13.56
C GLU A 163 6.89 -5.09 -14.03
N HIS A 164 5.83 -5.82 -14.43
CA HIS A 164 5.94 -7.16 -15.00
C HIS A 164 6.29 -7.16 -16.49
N VAL A 165 6.75 -6.04 -17.06
CA VAL A 165 7.17 -5.94 -18.47
C VAL A 165 8.19 -7.03 -18.87
N TRP A 166 8.99 -7.50 -17.92
CA TRP A 166 9.98 -8.56 -18.10
C TRP A 166 9.37 -9.96 -18.28
N LEU A 167 8.09 -10.18 -17.95
CA LEU A 167 7.37 -11.44 -18.22
C LEU A 167 7.14 -11.66 -19.72
N SER A 168 7.13 -10.60 -20.52
CA SER A 168 7.18 -10.72 -21.96
C SER A 168 8.62 -11.08 -22.37
N LEU A 169 8.83 -12.23 -23.02
CA LEU A 169 10.14 -12.65 -23.50
C LEU A 169 10.77 -11.60 -24.42
N LYS A 170 9.98 -10.96 -25.27
CA LYS A 170 10.41 -9.88 -26.13
C LYS A 170 10.87 -8.63 -25.35
N ASN A 171 10.20 -8.27 -24.26
CA ASN A 171 10.64 -7.18 -23.41
C ASN A 171 11.90 -7.58 -22.61
N ALA A 172 11.99 -8.83 -22.16
CA ALA A 172 13.19 -9.36 -21.51
C ALA A 172 14.42 -9.25 -22.42
N GLU A 173 14.30 -9.54 -23.72
CA GLU A 173 15.37 -9.34 -24.71
C GLU A 173 15.83 -7.88 -24.75
N ILE A 174 14.88 -6.92 -24.82
CA ILE A 174 15.19 -5.48 -24.84
C ILE A 174 15.89 -5.04 -23.55
N ILE A 175 15.42 -5.50 -22.40
CA ILE A 175 16.01 -5.17 -21.11
C ILE A 175 17.43 -5.73 -21.00
N CYS A 176 17.66 -6.98 -21.39
CA CYS A 176 18.98 -7.61 -21.37
C CYS A 176 19.97 -6.86 -22.30
N GLN A 177 19.52 -6.44 -23.48
CA GLN A 177 20.36 -5.65 -24.39
C GLN A 177 20.72 -4.30 -23.75
N SER A 178 19.76 -3.59 -23.18
CA SER A 178 20.02 -2.29 -22.52
C SER A 178 21.00 -2.41 -21.34
N ILE A 179 20.92 -3.51 -20.57
CA ILE A 179 21.89 -3.79 -19.50
C ILE A 179 23.30 -3.99 -20.06
N ALA A 180 23.44 -4.78 -21.13
CA ALA A 180 24.75 -5.04 -21.76
C ALA A 180 25.36 -3.76 -22.33
N ASP A 181 24.56 -2.91 -22.97
CA ASP A 181 24.99 -1.63 -23.52
C ASP A 181 25.51 -0.72 -22.41
N THR A 182 24.75 -0.59 -21.30
CA THR A 182 25.15 0.20 -20.14
C THR A 182 26.43 -0.32 -19.47
N LEU A 183 26.56 -1.64 -19.33
CA LEU A 183 27.79 -2.26 -18.82
C LEU A 183 28.98 -1.98 -19.74
N GLY A 184 28.79 -2.03 -21.05
CA GLY A 184 29.83 -1.70 -22.04
C GLY A 184 30.27 -0.23 -22.00
N GLU A 185 29.39 0.69 -21.58
CA GLU A 185 29.72 2.10 -21.34
C GLU A 185 30.53 2.30 -20.05
N ILE A 186 30.16 1.58 -18.98
CA ILE A 186 30.82 1.67 -17.65
C ILE A 186 32.17 0.96 -17.65
N ASP A 187 32.27 -0.17 -18.35
CA ASP A 187 33.46 -1.02 -18.44
C ASP A 187 33.80 -1.34 -19.92
N PRO A 188 34.37 -0.39 -20.68
CA PRO A 188 34.65 -0.54 -22.08
C PRO A 188 35.65 -1.66 -22.43
N GLU A 189 36.51 -2.05 -21.47
CA GLU A 189 37.49 -3.11 -21.72
C GLU A 189 36.84 -4.49 -21.86
N ASN A 190 35.67 -4.71 -21.28
CA ASN A 190 34.91 -5.94 -21.34
C ASN A 190 33.66 -5.87 -22.23
N LYS A 191 33.48 -4.79 -23.00
CA LYS A 191 32.32 -4.56 -23.83
C LYS A 191 31.99 -5.74 -24.77
N ASP A 192 32.98 -6.25 -25.48
CA ASP A 192 32.80 -7.38 -26.42
C ASP A 192 32.29 -8.64 -25.69
N THR A 193 32.66 -8.82 -24.39
CA THR A 193 32.19 -9.93 -23.58
C THR A 193 30.73 -9.76 -23.23
N TYR A 194 30.31 -8.55 -22.85
CA TYR A 194 28.90 -8.25 -22.52
C TYR A 194 28.02 -8.44 -23.77
N GLU A 195 28.46 -7.92 -24.93
CA GLU A 195 27.74 -8.08 -26.21
C GLU A 195 27.59 -9.55 -26.60
N ALA A 196 28.66 -10.36 -26.48
CA ALA A 196 28.60 -11.77 -26.79
C ALA A 196 27.66 -12.55 -25.85
N ASN A 197 27.70 -12.26 -24.54
CA ASN A 197 26.86 -12.93 -23.56
C ASN A 197 25.38 -12.58 -23.75
N VAL A 198 25.05 -11.32 -23.99
CA VAL A 198 23.66 -10.91 -24.21
C VAL A 198 23.11 -11.50 -25.52
N ALA A 199 23.88 -11.53 -26.57
CA ALA A 199 23.47 -12.13 -27.85
C ALA A 199 23.12 -13.62 -27.67
N ALA A 200 23.97 -14.38 -26.97
CA ALA A 200 23.69 -15.79 -26.67
C ALA A 200 22.41 -15.97 -25.82
N TYR A 201 22.21 -15.12 -24.81
CA TYR A 201 21.03 -15.20 -23.94
C TYR A 201 19.73 -14.83 -24.67
N ILE A 202 19.77 -13.82 -25.54
CA ILE A 202 18.62 -13.42 -26.38
C ILE A 202 18.26 -14.57 -27.35
N GLU A 203 19.22 -15.30 -27.91
CA GLU A 203 18.94 -16.45 -28.75
C GLU A 203 18.23 -17.58 -27.98
N GLU A 204 18.59 -17.79 -26.69
CA GLU A 204 17.91 -18.76 -25.85
C GLU A 204 16.47 -18.30 -25.51
N LEU A 205 16.25 -17.01 -25.20
CA LEU A 205 14.91 -16.44 -24.94
C LEU A 205 14.01 -16.55 -26.17
N ALA A 206 14.51 -16.21 -27.34
CA ALA A 206 13.79 -16.35 -28.62
C ALA A 206 13.39 -17.80 -28.92
N GLY A 207 14.20 -18.76 -28.49
CA GLY A 207 13.88 -20.19 -28.62
C GLY A 207 12.72 -20.65 -27.73
N LEU A 208 12.42 -19.93 -26.64
CA LEU A 208 11.27 -20.19 -25.77
C LEU A 208 9.97 -19.60 -26.30
N ASP A 209 10.03 -18.50 -27.05
CA ASP A 209 8.85 -17.81 -27.60
C ASP A 209 8.16 -18.59 -28.74
N VAL A 210 8.77 -19.65 -29.22
CA VAL A 210 8.32 -20.46 -30.40
C VAL A 210 7.56 -21.73 -29.95
N GLN A 211 7.38 -21.95 -28.62
CA GLN A 211 6.62 -23.10 -28.08
C GLN A 211 5.22 -22.71 -27.66
#